data_222c65d31d14c3a811d5fc312c7f1d56
#
_entry.id   222c65d31d14c3a811d5fc312c7f1d56
#
_cell.length_a   1.000
_cell.length_b   1.000
_cell.length_c   1.000
_cell.angle_alpha   90.00
_cell.angle_beta   90.00
_cell.angle_gamma   90.00
#
_symmetry.space_group_name_H-M   'P 1'
#
loop_
_entity.id
_entity.type
_entity.pdbx_description
1 polymer ?
#
loop_
_entity_poly.entity_id
_entity_poly.type
_entity_poly.pdbx_seq_one_letter_code
_entity_poly.pdbx_strand_id
1 'polypeptide(L)'
;PIYPLENTVASLNIDMIGRIDPTRKSENRNYVYIIGSDHDSQDLHNLSEKTNAETINIELDYRFNDKDDPNRFYYRSDHYNFAKNGIPIIFYFSGTHEDYHMPTDDPEKIEYDLLENRTRLIFHTAWNIANRDERIVVDPKEKEFEIEVDKLDNYSGTYGIENFPLELVVYTKNNKLYMDVMGQESFELKAVGVDTFKLEEAGVELKFNTNEKSVNFKQGVFQRVLKKLK
;
A
#
# COMPACT_ATOMS: atom_id res chain seq x y z
N PRO A 1 -5.93 -16.24 -9.62
CA PRO A 1 -5.03 -17.15 -8.92
C PRO A 1 -5.36 -18.60 -9.19
N ILE A 2 -4.38 -19.49 -9.05
CA ILE A 2 -4.59 -20.96 -9.21
C ILE A 2 -5.50 -21.49 -8.08
N TYR A 3 -5.40 -20.88 -6.90
CA TYR A 3 -6.25 -21.18 -5.75
C TYR A 3 -7.20 -20.01 -5.49
N PRO A 4 -8.44 -20.26 -5.05
CA PRO A 4 -9.39 -19.24 -4.65
C PRO A 4 -8.84 -18.36 -3.52
N LEU A 5 -9.13 -17.05 -3.56
CA LEU A 5 -8.65 -16.11 -2.54
C LEU A 5 -9.18 -16.44 -1.14
N GLU A 6 -10.39 -16.97 -1.03
CA GLU A 6 -10.95 -17.39 0.26
C GLU A 6 -10.15 -18.52 0.94
N ASN A 7 -9.34 -19.24 0.18
CA ASN A 7 -8.44 -20.27 0.70
C ASN A 7 -7.04 -19.75 1.00
N THR A 8 -6.76 -18.48 0.69
CA THR A 8 -5.48 -17.83 1.01
C THR A 8 -5.51 -17.29 2.43
N VAL A 9 -4.59 -17.71 3.28
CA VAL A 9 -4.56 -17.36 4.71
C VAL A 9 -3.82 -16.05 4.95
N ALA A 10 -2.66 -15.89 4.31
CA ALA A 10 -1.81 -14.72 4.37
C ALA A 10 -0.89 -14.68 3.15
N SER A 11 -0.27 -13.53 2.87
CA SER A 11 0.79 -13.39 1.89
C SER A 11 2.04 -12.84 2.56
N LEU A 12 3.15 -13.58 2.46
CA LEU A 12 4.46 -13.16 2.92
C LEU A 12 5.28 -12.76 1.69
N ASN A 13 5.39 -11.47 1.44
CA ASN A 13 6.10 -10.92 0.30
C ASN A 13 7.56 -10.67 0.64
N ILE A 14 8.45 -11.09 -0.22
CA ILE A 14 9.90 -10.94 -0.07
C ILE A 14 10.41 -10.17 -1.28
N ASP A 15 10.79 -8.93 -1.05
CA ASP A 15 11.31 -8.09 -2.12
C ASP A 15 12.45 -7.21 -1.58
N MET A 16 13.60 -7.29 -2.25
CA MET A 16 14.79 -6.50 -1.92
C MET A 16 15.28 -6.69 -0.47
N ILE A 17 15.53 -7.93 -0.05
CA ILE A 17 16.04 -8.22 1.30
C ILE A 17 17.56 -8.51 1.34
N GLY A 18 18.29 -8.35 0.23
CA GLY A 18 19.71 -8.70 0.08
C GLY A 18 20.68 -7.55 0.39
N ARG A 19 20.22 -6.33 0.57
CA ARG A 19 21.06 -5.14 0.73
C ARG A 19 20.74 -4.39 2.03
N ILE A 20 21.45 -3.27 2.25
CA ILE A 20 21.22 -2.36 3.37
C ILE A 20 20.75 -1.01 2.83
N ASP A 21 19.78 -0.40 3.52
CA ASP A 21 19.33 0.97 3.24
C ASP A 21 20.40 1.98 3.67
N PRO A 22 21.03 2.72 2.73
CA PRO A 22 22.06 3.71 3.04
C PRO A 22 21.49 4.93 3.80
N THR A 23 20.16 5.11 3.82
CA THR A 23 19.49 6.21 4.53
C THR A 23 19.18 5.88 5.99
N ARG A 24 19.45 4.64 6.40
CA ARG A 24 19.21 4.19 7.77
C ARG A 24 20.19 4.86 8.74
N LYS A 25 19.66 5.39 9.86
CA LYS A 25 20.47 6.06 10.87
C LYS A 25 21.05 5.11 11.93
N SER A 26 20.48 3.92 12.07
CA SER A 26 20.97 2.89 12.99
C SER A 26 22.20 2.18 12.42
N GLU A 27 23.20 1.92 13.27
CA GLU A 27 24.38 1.12 12.92
C GLU A 27 24.09 -0.40 12.90
N ASN A 28 22.94 -0.81 13.43
CA ASN A 28 22.53 -2.20 13.41
C ASN A 28 22.18 -2.64 11.99
N ARG A 29 23.05 -3.47 11.37
CA ARG A 29 22.85 -4.00 10.03
C ARG A 29 21.87 -5.17 9.99
N ASN A 30 21.64 -5.85 11.13
CA ASN A 30 20.76 -7.01 11.23
C ASN A 30 19.31 -6.58 11.50
N TYR A 31 18.65 -6.09 10.49
CA TYR A 31 17.28 -5.60 10.52
C TYR A 31 16.49 -6.04 9.28
N VAL A 32 15.19 -5.89 9.35
CA VAL A 32 14.28 -5.95 8.21
C VAL A 32 13.14 -4.95 8.42
N TYR A 33 12.75 -4.24 7.38
CA TYR A 33 11.53 -3.45 7.38
C TYR A 33 10.33 -4.37 7.27
N ILE A 34 9.35 -4.15 8.13
CA ILE A 34 8.07 -4.85 8.16
C ILE A 34 7.00 -3.85 7.73
N ILE A 35 6.30 -4.16 6.65
CA ILE A 35 5.28 -3.28 6.08
C ILE A 35 3.98 -4.04 5.97
N GLY A 36 2.88 -3.46 6.47
CA GLY A 36 1.52 -3.95 6.34
C GLY A 36 1.11 -5.07 7.30
N SER A 37 2.00 -5.52 8.19
CA SER A 37 1.70 -6.68 9.06
C SER A 37 0.50 -6.49 9.99
N ASP A 38 0.24 -5.26 10.44
CA ASP A 38 -0.85 -4.85 11.32
C ASP A 38 -2.00 -4.10 10.61
N HIS A 39 -1.93 -3.95 9.29
CA HIS A 39 -2.93 -3.18 8.54
C HIS A 39 -4.29 -3.87 8.47
N ASP A 40 -4.28 -5.20 8.31
CA ASP A 40 -5.48 -6.01 8.16
C ASP A 40 -5.56 -7.16 9.19
N SER A 41 -4.53 -7.36 10.04
CA SER A 41 -4.49 -8.45 11.02
C SER A 41 -3.49 -8.22 12.14
N GLN A 42 -3.99 -7.85 13.31
CA GLN A 42 -3.17 -7.80 14.53
C GLN A 42 -2.68 -9.19 14.93
N ASP A 43 -3.41 -10.25 14.61
CA ASP A 43 -3.03 -11.63 14.86
C ASP A 43 -1.77 -12.02 14.08
N LEU A 44 -1.71 -11.67 12.77
CA LEU A 44 -0.52 -11.92 11.95
C LEU A 44 0.69 -11.11 12.44
N HIS A 45 0.47 -9.84 12.81
CA HIS A 45 1.51 -8.98 13.37
C HIS A 45 2.10 -9.60 14.65
N ASN A 46 1.25 -9.96 15.62
CA ASN A 46 1.67 -10.56 16.87
C ASN A 46 2.40 -11.90 16.66
N LEU A 47 1.95 -12.71 15.71
CA LEU A 47 2.63 -13.96 15.35
C LEU A 47 4.03 -13.68 14.79
N SER A 48 4.19 -12.69 13.93
CA SER A 48 5.48 -12.30 13.35
C SER A 48 6.46 -11.81 14.43
N GLU A 49 6.00 -10.91 15.31
CA GLU A 49 6.79 -10.40 16.44
C GLU A 49 7.25 -11.53 17.36
N LYS A 50 6.32 -12.39 17.77
CA LYS A 50 6.63 -13.55 18.62
C LYS A 50 7.62 -14.49 17.94
N THR A 51 7.41 -14.79 16.66
CA THR A 51 8.30 -15.67 15.89
C THR A 51 9.71 -15.10 15.86
N ASN A 52 9.87 -13.80 15.60
CA ASN A 52 11.18 -13.16 15.60
C ASN A 52 11.86 -13.26 16.97
N ALA A 53 11.14 -12.92 18.04
CA ALA A 53 11.68 -12.95 19.41
C ALA A 53 12.12 -14.35 19.85
N GLU A 54 11.41 -15.40 19.41
CA GLU A 54 11.69 -16.79 19.77
C GLU A 54 12.73 -17.48 18.86
N THR A 55 13.11 -16.87 17.73
CA THR A 55 13.98 -17.52 16.72
C THR A 55 15.22 -16.70 16.39
N ILE A 56 15.13 -15.80 15.41
CA ILE A 56 16.29 -15.08 14.86
C ILE A 56 16.60 -13.82 15.64
N ASN A 57 15.60 -13.16 16.20
CA ASN A 57 15.70 -11.96 17.03
C ASN A 57 16.49 -10.82 16.36
N ILE A 58 16.17 -10.53 15.09
CA ILE A 58 16.67 -9.36 14.36
C ILE A 58 15.81 -8.12 14.66
N GLU A 59 16.29 -6.95 14.34
CA GLU A 59 15.50 -5.73 14.49
C GLU A 59 14.36 -5.70 13.45
N LEU A 60 13.11 -5.67 13.92
CA LEU A 60 11.95 -5.39 13.08
C LEU A 60 11.74 -3.88 13.07
N ASP A 61 11.91 -3.27 11.92
CA ASP A 61 11.81 -1.80 11.75
C ASP A 61 10.55 -1.46 10.98
N TYR A 62 9.70 -0.63 11.58
CA TYR A 62 8.39 -0.23 11.04
C TYR A 62 8.40 1.15 10.38
N ARG A 63 9.57 1.67 10.04
CA ARG A 63 9.75 3.01 9.46
C ARG A 63 8.81 3.31 8.29
N PHE A 64 8.52 2.31 7.46
CA PHE A 64 7.72 2.44 6.23
C PHE A 64 6.32 1.81 6.37
N ASN A 65 5.92 1.47 7.58
CA ASN A 65 4.63 0.82 7.84
C ASN A 65 3.45 1.81 7.96
N ASP A 66 3.73 3.11 8.08
CA ASP A 66 2.67 4.12 8.15
C ASP A 66 1.85 4.12 6.85
N LYS A 67 0.51 4.13 6.97
CA LYS A 67 -0.41 4.22 5.83
C LYS A 67 -0.19 5.47 4.98
N ASP A 68 0.32 6.54 5.61
CA ASP A 68 0.67 7.81 4.98
C ASP A 68 2.17 7.92 4.62
N ASP A 69 2.92 6.80 4.62
CA ASP A 69 4.32 6.79 4.18
C ASP A 69 4.48 7.47 2.82
N PRO A 70 5.29 8.54 2.73
CA PRO A 70 5.45 9.30 1.48
C PRO A 70 6.08 8.46 0.36
N ASN A 71 6.83 7.40 0.68
CA ASN A 71 7.41 6.49 -0.30
C ASN A 71 6.37 5.51 -0.85
N ARG A 72 5.27 5.30 -0.13
CA ARG A 72 4.15 4.43 -0.49
C ARG A 72 4.56 2.99 -0.79
N PHE A 73 5.55 2.47 -0.06
CA PHE A 73 6.06 1.11 -0.28
C PHE A 73 5.00 0.03 -0.13
N TYR A 74 4.01 0.23 0.75
CA TYR A 74 2.87 -0.68 0.88
C TYR A 74 2.14 -0.98 -0.42
N TYR A 75 2.20 -0.09 -1.42
CA TYR A 75 1.50 -0.23 -2.70
C TYR A 75 2.39 -0.67 -3.85
N ARG A 76 3.70 -0.89 -3.61
CA ARG A 76 4.71 -0.94 -4.67
C ARG A 76 5.33 -2.31 -4.95
N SER A 77 4.76 -3.39 -4.38
CA SER A 77 5.20 -4.75 -4.64
C SER A 77 4.01 -5.72 -4.71
N ASP A 78 4.27 -6.98 -4.99
CA ASP A 78 3.25 -8.00 -5.32
C ASP A 78 2.23 -8.27 -4.21
N HIS A 79 2.60 -8.04 -2.94
CA HIS A 79 1.71 -8.22 -1.79
C HIS A 79 0.44 -7.39 -1.88
N TYR A 80 0.49 -6.22 -2.53
CA TYR A 80 -0.68 -5.35 -2.63
C TYR A 80 -1.83 -6.00 -3.41
N ASN A 81 -1.52 -6.90 -4.36
CA ASN A 81 -2.54 -7.66 -5.07
C ASN A 81 -3.34 -8.60 -4.14
N PHE A 82 -2.76 -9.00 -3.01
CA PHE A 82 -3.45 -9.74 -1.95
C PHE A 82 -4.14 -8.80 -0.96
N ALA A 83 -3.44 -7.79 -0.49
CA ALA A 83 -3.94 -6.81 0.49
C ALA A 83 -5.24 -6.13 0.05
N LYS A 84 -5.30 -5.62 -1.20
CA LYS A 84 -6.51 -5.00 -1.76
C LYS A 84 -7.73 -5.93 -1.82
N ASN A 85 -7.52 -7.24 -1.74
CA ASN A 85 -8.56 -8.25 -1.67
C ASN A 85 -8.82 -8.76 -0.24
N GLY A 86 -8.28 -8.08 0.78
CA GLY A 86 -8.52 -8.38 2.19
C GLY A 86 -7.76 -9.60 2.70
N ILE A 87 -6.68 -10.01 2.03
CA ILE A 87 -5.77 -11.03 2.52
C ILE A 87 -4.69 -10.34 3.36
N PRO A 88 -4.50 -10.71 4.65
CA PRO A 88 -3.43 -10.17 5.48
C PRO A 88 -2.05 -10.41 4.86
N ILE A 89 -1.19 -9.41 4.94
CA ILE A 89 0.14 -9.50 4.33
C ILE A 89 1.24 -9.11 5.30
N ILE A 90 2.45 -9.57 5.02
CA ILE A 90 3.68 -8.95 5.51
C ILE A 90 4.59 -8.72 4.31
N PHE A 91 5.03 -7.50 4.12
CA PHE A 91 6.05 -7.17 3.15
C PHE A 91 7.38 -7.00 3.88
N TYR A 92 8.32 -7.93 3.63
CA TYR A 92 9.68 -7.91 4.12
C TYR A 92 10.57 -7.19 3.11
N PHE A 93 11.22 -6.13 3.57
CA PHE A 93 11.99 -5.21 2.75
C PHE A 93 13.25 -4.77 3.49
N SER A 94 14.32 -4.42 2.81
CA SER A 94 15.51 -3.90 3.48
C SER A 94 15.94 -2.50 3.01
N GLY A 95 15.12 -1.85 2.22
CA GLY A 95 15.35 -0.51 1.71
C GLY A 95 15.82 -0.49 0.27
N THR A 96 15.76 0.69 -0.32
CA THR A 96 16.36 0.97 -1.62
C THR A 96 17.85 1.30 -1.47
N HIS A 97 18.62 1.03 -2.51
CA HIS A 97 20.04 1.28 -2.57
C HIS A 97 20.43 1.93 -3.92
N GLU A 98 21.65 2.36 -4.07
CA GLU A 98 22.13 3.10 -5.25
C GLU A 98 22.00 2.31 -6.58
N ASP A 99 22.04 0.98 -6.50
CA ASP A 99 21.89 0.11 -7.68
C ASP A 99 20.43 -0.27 -7.99
N TYR A 100 19.44 0.27 -7.23
CA TYR A 100 18.03 -0.08 -7.42
C TYR A 100 17.58 0.20 -8.86
N HIS A 101 17.11 -0.86 -9.55
CA HIS A 101 16.75 -0.85 -10.98
C HIS A 101 17.90 -0.45 -11.92
N MET A 102 19.15 -0.66 -11.49
CA MET A 102 20.32 -0.36 -12.30
C MET A 102 21.00 -1.64 -12.80
N PRO A 103 21.66 -1.59 -13.97
CA PRO A 103 22.45 -2.75 -14.48
C PRO A 103 23.62 -3.15 -13.58
N THR A 104 23.93 -2.33 -12.59
CA THR A 104 25.03 -2.54 -11.63
C THR A 104 24.59 -3.27 -10.37
N ASP A 105 23.32 -3.72 -10.26
CA ASP A 105 22.85 -4.52 -9.14
C ASP A 105 23.28 -5.99 -9.31
N ASP A 106 24.54 -6.24 -8.99
CA ASP A 106 25.21 -7.51 -9.18
C ASP A 106 25.13 -8.40 -7.92
N PRO A 107 25.14 -9.76 -8.08
CA PRO A 107 25.08 -10.71 -6.97
C PRO A 107 26.20 -10.55 -5.93
N GLU A 108 27.37 -10.05 -6.33
CA GLU A 108 28.54 -9.84 -5.46
C GLU A 108 28.30 -8.76 -4.39
N LYS A 109 27.29 -7.91 -4.60
CA LYS A 109 26.90 -6.85 -3.69
C LYS A 109 25.88 -7.29 -2.64
N ILE A 110 25.39 -8.52 -2.71
CA ILE A 110 24.43 -9.07 -1.75
C ILE A 110 25.13 -9.35 -0.42
N GLU A 111 24.56 -8.89 0.65
CA GLU A 111 24.94 -9.16 2.04
C GLU A 111 24.34 -10.53 2.45
N TYR A 112 24.99 -11.60 2.07
CA TYR A 112 24.47 -12.97 2.19
C TYR A 112 24.19 -13.40 3.64
N ASP A 113 24.94 -12.92 4.62
CA ASP A 113 24.74 -13.15 6.03
C ASP A 113 23.43 -12.52 6.52
N LEU A 114 23.12 -11.32 6.05
CA LEU A 114 21.87 -10.61 6.37
C LEU A 114 20.69 -11.21 5.61
N LEU A 115 20.90 -11.57 4.35
CA LEU A 115 19.88 -12.26 3.54
C LEU A 115 19.48 -13.59 4.19
N GLU A 116 20.45 -14.36 4.71
CA GLU A 116 20.18 -15.61 5.43
C GLU A 116 19.32 -15.36 6.66
N ASN A 117 19.69 -14.41 7.53
CA ASN A 117 18.94 -14.11 8.74
C ASN A 117 17.50 -13.70 8.45
N ARG A 118 17.29 -12.81 7.47
CA ARG A 118 15.98 -12.37 7.01
C ARG A 118 15.15 -13.54 6.46
N THR A 119 15.76 -14.36 5.62
CA THR A 119 15.10 -15.56 5.05
C THR A 119 14.70 -16.56 6.13
N ARG A 120 15.56 -16.78 7.13
CA ARG A 120 15.24 -17.66 8.27
C ARG A 120 14.04 -17.15 9.06
N LEU A 121 13.98 -15.86 9.35
CA LEU A 121 12.81 -15.26 10.00
C LEU A 121 11.53 -15.50 9.20
N ILE A 122 11.57 -15.22 7.90
CA ILE A 122 10.42 -15.40 7.01
C ILE A 122 9.99 -16.86 6.95
N PHE A 123 10.95 -17.78 6.87
CA PHE A 123 10.68 -19.22 6.94
C PHE A 123 9.98 -19.61 8.23
N HIS A 124 10.47 -19.17 9.39
CA HIS A 124 9.85 -19.48 10.68
C HIS A 124 8.43 -18.86 10.78
N THR A 125 8.22 -17.66 10.27
CA THR A 125 6.90 -17.03 10.22
C THR A 125 5.94 -17.86 9.36
N ALA A 126 6.37 -18.26 8.16
CA ALA A 126 5.58 -19.12 7.28
C ALA A 126 5.28 -20.48 7.92
N TRP A 127 6.28 -21.08 8.58
CA TRP A 127 6.13 -22.33 9.30
C TRP A 127 5.10 -22.25 10.42
N ASN A 128 5.15 -21.20 11.23
CA ASN A 128 4.22 -20.97 12.32
C ASN A 128 2.78 -20.72 11.81
N ILE A 129 2.62 -20.00 10.69
CA ILE A 129 1.31 -19.83 10.05
C ILE A 129 0.77 -21.18 9.57
N ALA A 130 1.61 -21.98 8.90
CA ALA A 130 1.19 -23.24 8.29
C ALA A 130 0.86 -24.35 9.31
N ASN A 131 1.42 -24.29 10.51
CA ASN A 131 1.27 -25.33 11.55
C ASN A 131 0.35 -24.92 12.71
N ARG A 132 -0.29 -23.75 12.65
CA ARG A 132 -1.29 -23.37 13.67
C ARG A 132 -2.63 -24.02 13.39
N ASP A 133 -3.39 -24.31 14.43
CA ASP A 133 -4.71 -24.92 14.32
C ASP A 133 -5.76 -23.94 13.79
N GLU A 134 -5.64 -22.66 14.15
CA GLU A 134 -6.59 -21.62 13.80
C GLU A 134 -6.08 -20.76 12.62
N ARG A 135 -7.02 -20.37 11.75
CA ARG A 135 -6.72 -19.44 10.67
C ARG A 135 -6.30 -18.07 11.23
N ILE A 136 -5.43 -17.35 10.51
CA ILE A 136 -5.12 -15.94 10.81
C ILE A 136 -6.43 -15.14 10.83
N VAL A 137 -6.63 -14.39 11.93
CA VAL A 137 -7.79 -13.54 12.10
C VAL A 137 -7.59 -12.24 11.33
N VAL A 138 -8.56 -11.93 10.44
CA VAL A 138 -8.60 -10.65 9.74
C VAL A 138 -9.38 -9.65 10.60
N ASP A 139 -8.80 -8.50 10.85
CA ASP A 139 -9.46 -7.46 11.64
C ASP A 139 -10.66 -6.86 10.88
N PRO A 140 -11.72 -6.48 11.59
CA PRO A 140 -12.84 -5.81 10.96
C PRO A 140 -12.39 -4.51 10.29
N LYS A 141 -12.69 -4.37 9.00
CA LYS A 141 -12.44 -3.10 8.31
C LYS A 141 -13.31 -1.99 8.92
N GLU A 142 -12.73 -0.80 9.06
CA GLU A 142 -13.54 0.39 9.34
C GLU A 142 -14.63 0.50 8.27
N LYS A 143 -15.85 0.90 8.71
CA LYS A 143 -16.94 1.10 7.76
C LYS A 143 -16.52 2.13 6.73
N GLU A 144 -16.53 1.74 5.46
CA GLU A 144 -16.35 2.68 4.37
C GLU A 144 -17.42 3.77 4.48
N PHE A 145 -17.04 5.00 4.18
CA PHE A 145 -18.01 6.09 4.15
C PHE A 145 -18.95 5.87 2.96
N GLU A 146 -20.22 5.64 3.22
CA GLU A 146 -21.21 5.40 2.17
C GLU A 146 -21.79 6.72 1.68
N ILE A 147 -21.71 6.93 0.38
CA ILE A 147 -22.43 8.02 -0.31
C ILE A 147 -23.63 7.39 -1.03
N GLU A 148 -24.78 8.04 -0.89
CA GLU A 148 -25.98 7.65 -1.63
C GLU A 148 -25.70 7.68 -3.14
N VAL A 149 -26.05 6.60 -3.82
CA VAL A 149 -25.70 6.38 -5.25
C VAL A 149 -26.21 7.51 -6.15
N ASP A 150 -27.38 8.05 -5.85
CA ASP A 150 -27.99 9.18 -6.57
C ASP A 150 -27.22 10.51 -6.44
N LYS A 151 -26.33 10.60 -5.44
CA LYS A 151 -25.45 11.77 -5.26
C LYS A 151 -24.13 11.65 -5.99
N LEU A 152 -23.74 10.47 -6.43
CA LEU A 152 -22.44 10.25 -7.10
C LEU A 152 -22.33 11.06 -8.40
N ASP A 153 -23.42 11.21 -9.14
CA ASP A 153 -23.43 11.96 -10.40
C ASP A 153 -23.15 13.46 -10.21
N ASN A 154 -23.34 14.00 -8.99
CA ASN A 154 -22.99 15.38 -8.71
C ASN A 154 -21.49 15.66 -8.84
N TYR A 155 -20.66 14.64 -8.65
CA TYR A 155 -19.19 14.71 -8.76
C TYR A 155 -18.69 14.45 -10.16
N SER A 156 -19.52 13.87 -11.04
CA SER A 156 -19.15 13.54 -12.42
C SER A 156 -18.89 14.78 -13.26
N GLY A 157 -17.86 14.74 -14.09
CA GLY A 157 -17.48 15.82 -15.01
C GLY A 157 -15.99 15.82 -15.31
N THR A 158 -15.60 16.74 -16.18
CA THR A 158 -14.21 17.02 -16.51
C THR A 158 -13.75 18.22 -15.69
N TYR A 159 -12.65 18.04 -14.95
CA TYR A 159 -12.06 19.08 -14.10
C TYR A 159 -10.66 19.41 -14.59
N GLY A 160 -10.29 20.68 -14.58
CA GLY A 160 -8.99 21.11 -15.05
C GLY A 160 -8.65 22.54 -14.64
N ILE A 161 -7.49 22.98 -15.05
CA ILE A 161 -7.02 24.35 -14.94
C ILE A 161 -6.82 24.88 -16.36
N GLU A 162 -7.38 26.05 -16.65
CA GLU A 162 -7.22 26.69 -17.94
C GLU A 162 -5.74 26.88 -18.26
N ASN A 163 -5.32 26.44 -19.46
CA ASN A 163 -3.92 26.49 -19.93
C ASN A 163 -2.90 25.64 -19.14
N PHE A 164 -3.37 24.64 -18.39
CA PHE A 164 -2.50 23.69 -17.70
C PHE A 164 -2.85 22.24 -18.13
N PRO A 165 -1.86 21.36 -18.39
CA PRO A 165 -2.12 20.06 -19.02
C PRO A 165 -2.74 19.01 -18.06
N LEU A 166 -3.22 19.39 -16.91
CA LEU A 166 -3.90 18.47 -15.99
C LEU A 166 -5.41 18.48 -16.26
N GLU A 167 -5.92 17.39 -16.76
CA GLU A 167 -7.34 17.12 -16.95
C GLU A 167 -7.72 15.84 -16.21
N LEU A 168 -8.75 15.95 -15.38
CA LEU A 168 -9.29 14.88 -14.57
C LEU A 168 -10.73 14.63 -15.01
N VAL A 169 -11.01 13.43 -15.50
CA VAL A 169 -12.37 13.01 -15.85
C VAL A 169 -12.91 12.15 -14.72
N VAL A 170 -13.99 12.59 -14.07
CA VAL A 170 -14.66 11.88 -13.00
C VAL A 170 -16.03 11.41 -13.48
N TYR A 171 -16.36 10.14 -13.24
CA TYR A 171 -17.60 9.56 -13.70
C TYR A 171 -18.09 8.42 -12.81
N THR A 172 -19.40 8.15 -12.86
CA THR A 172 -20.02 7.05 -12.14
C THR A 172 -20.09 5.80 -13.01
N LYS A 173 -19.71 4.65 -12.45
CA LYS A 173 -19.82 3.34 -13.09
C LYS A 173 -20.11 2.28 -12.00
N ASN A 174 -21.11 1.42 -12.22
CA ASN A 174 -21.47 0.34 -11.29
C ASN A 174 -21.68 0.83 -9.84
N ASN A 175 -22.36 1.97 -9.66
CA ASN A 175 -22.62 2.61 -8.36
C ASN A 175 -21.35 3.04 -7.60
N LYS A 176 -20.26 3.27 -8.30
CA LYS A 176 -18.98 3.75 -7.76
C LYS A 176 -18.47 4.93 -8.57
N LEU A 177 -17.66 5.76 -7.95
CA LEU A 177 -17.02 6.89 -8.59
C LEU A 177 -15.63 6.47 -9.11
N TYR A 178 -15.33 6.84 -10.35
CA TYR A 178 -14.05 6.60 -11.00
C TYR A 178 -13.42 7.89 -11.47
N MET A 179 -12.10 7.87 -11.61
CA MET A 179 -11.38 8.95 -12.25
C MET A 179 -10.42 8.43 -13.32
N ASP A 180 -10.31 9.17 -14.41
CA ASP A 180 -9.26 9.03 -15.40
C ASP A 180 -8.40 10.30 -15.40
N VAL A 181 -7.10 10.13 -15.46
CA VAL A 181 -6.14 11.24 -15.55
C VAL A 181 -5.51 11.20 -16.91
N MET A 182 -5.74 12.25 -17.73
CA MET A 182 -5.12 12.42 -19.06
C MET A 182 -5.28 11.20 -19.99
N GLY A 183 -6.40 10.46 -19.90
CA GLY A 183 -6.67 9.29 -20.74
C GLY A 183 -5.91 8.02 -20.35
N GLN A 184 -5.35 7.97 -19.13
CA GLN A 184 -4.79 6.76 -18.54
C GLN A 184 -5.90 5.83 -18.01
N GLU A 185 -5.48 4.70 -17.41
CA GLU A 185 -6.41 3.74 -16.81
C GLU A 185 -7.36 4.39 -15.81
N SER A 186 -8.58 3.83 -15.75
CA SER A 186 -9.63 4.23 -14.81
C SER A 186 -9.33 3.74 -13.40
N PHE A 187 -9.37 4.63 -12.44
CA PHE A 187 -9.15 4.33 -11.03
C PHE A 187 -10.44 4.51 -10.22
N GLU A 188 -10.78 3.53 -9.40
CA GLU A 188 -11.89 3.62 -8.45
C GLU A 188 -11.54 4.58 -7.32
N LEU A 189 -12.44 5.51 -7.03
CA LEU A 189 -12.33 6.46 -5.92
C LEU A 189 -13.14 5.95 -4.72
N LYS A 190 -12.49 5.79 -3.58
CA LYS A 190 -13.15 5.45 -2.33
C LYS A 190 -13.63 6.69 -1.58
N ALA A 191 -14.88 6.71 -1.19
CA ALA A 191 -15.41 7.76 -0.35
C ALA A 191 -14.84 7.65 1.08
N VAL A 192 -14.31 8.75 1.60
CA VAL A 192 -13.72 8.82 2.96
C VAL A 192 -14.39 9.90 3.82
N GLY A 193 -15.33 10.63 3.27
CA GLY A 193 -16.10 11.68 3.95
C GLY A 193 -17.07 12.36 3.02
N VAL A 194 -17.81 13.33 3.54
CA VAL A 194 -18.71 14.15 2.73
C VAL A 194 -17.90 14.88 1.67
N ASP A 195 -18.29 14.71 0.41
CA ASP A 195 -17.63 15.29 -0.76
C ASP A 195 -16.13 14.98 -0.88
N THR A 196 -15.62 13.97 -0.13
CA THR A 196 -14.20 13.65 -0.08
C THR A 196 -13.95 12.21 -0.49
N PHE A 197 -13.07 12.04 -1.47
CA PHE A 197 -12.71 10.74 -2.05
C PHE A 197 -11.20 10.57 -2.09
N LYS A 198 -10.74 9.33 -1.99
CA LYS A 198 -9.31 8.99 -2.10
C LYS A 198 -9.07 7.91 -3.14
N LEU A 199 -7.94 8.01 -3.80
CA LEU A 199 -7.25 6.92 -4.47
C LEU A 199 -6.00 6.60 -3.62
N GLU A 200 -6.14 5.62 -2.73
CA GLU A 200 -5.10 5.30 -1.74
C GLU A 200 -3.79 4.89 -2.43
N GLU A 201 -3.87 4.07 -3.48
CA GLU A 201 -2.72 3.57 -4.23
C GLU A 201 -1.82 4.69 -4.79
N ALA A 202 -2.42 5.79 -5.23
CA ALA A 202 -1.70 6.94 -5.78
C ALA A 202 -1.48 8.07 -4.77
N GLY A 203 -2.02 7.96 -3.54
CA GLY A 203 -1.99 9.04 -2.54
C GLY A 203 -2.74 10.28 -2.97
N VAL A 204 -3.79 10.11 -3.79
CA VAL A 204 -4.63 11.21 -4.28
C VAL A 204 -5.81 11.38 -3.34
N GLU A 205 -6.09 12.63 -2.98
CA GLU A 205 -7.31 13.05 -2.30
C GLU A 205 -8.03 14.10 -3.15
N LEU A 206 -9.32 13.88 -3.36
CA LEU A 206 -10.23 14.77 -4.07
C LEU A 206 -11.29 15.26 -3.10
N LYS A 207 -11.32 16.55 -2.85
CA LYS A 207 -12.41 17.19 -2.10
C LYS A 207 -13.22 18.09 -3.00
N PHE A 208 -14.45 17.66 -3.28
CA PHE A 208 -15.35 18.38 -4.18
C PHE A 208 -16.04 19.54 -3.48
N ASN A 209 -16.23 20.62 -4.22
CA ASN A 209 -17.15 21.69 -3.89
C ASN A 209 -18.20 21.76 -4.98
N THR A 210 -19.33 21.09 -4.75
CA THR A 210 -20.42 20.99 -5.75
C THR A 210 -21.07 22.33 -6.04
N ASN A 211 -21.10 23.26 -5.08
CA ASN A 211 -21.64 24.62 -5.26
C ASN A 211 -20.77 25.47 -6.20
N GLU A 212 -19.45 25.36 -6.04
CA GLU A 212 -18.48 26.12 -6.88
C GLU A 212 -18.07 25.35 -8.13
N LYS A 213 -18.60 24.15 -8.32
CA LYS A 213 -18.25 23.24 -9.43
C LYS A 213 -16.72 23.07 -9.55
N SER A 214 -16.09 22.76 -8.43
CA SER A 214 -14.64 22.61 -8.35
C SER A 214 -14.26 21.39 -7.53
N VAL A 215 -13.02 20.94 -7.67
CA VAL A 215 -12.41 19.90 -6.86
C VAL A 215 -11.02 20.34 -6.41
N ASN A 216 -10.74 20.19 -5.13
CA ASN A 216 -9.39 20.35 -4.60
C ASN A 216 -8.67 19.01 -4.77
N PHE A 217 -7.70 18.97 -5.67
CA PHE A 217 -6.83 17.83 -5.93
C PHE A 217 -5.59 17.96 -5.06
N LYS A 218 -5.28 16.91 -4.29
CA LYS A 218 -4.07 16.81 -3.47
C LYS A 218 -3.38 15.48 -3.73
N GLN A 219 -2.05 15.53 -3.96
CA GLN A 219 -1.18 14.36 -4.07
C GLN A 219 0.18 14.71 -3.44
N GLY A 220 0.47 14.15 -2.27
CA GLY A 220 1.64 14.52 -1.50
C GLY A 220 1.66 16.03 -1.18
N VAL A 221 2.72 16.71 -1.60
CA VAL A 221 2.87 18.18 -1.44
C VAL A 221 2.18 18.98 -2.55
N PHE A 222 1.78 18.32 -3.63
CA PHE A 222 1.08 18.98 -4.74
C PHE A 222 -0.39 19.16 -4.39
N GLN A 223 -0.88 20.39 -4.47
CA GLN A 223 -2.29 20.70 -4.24
C GLN A 223 -2.75 21.77 -5.22
N ARG A 224 -3.90 21.55 -5.87
CA ARG A 224 -4.52 22.49 -6.82
C ARG A 224 -6.03 22.41 -6.79
N VAL A 225 -6.68 23.52 -7.00
CA VAL A 225 -8.13 23.59 -7.25
C VAL A 225 -8.36 23.50 -8.74
N LEU A 226 -9.09 22.46 -9.16
CA LEU A 226 -9.50 22.26 -10.54
C LEU A 226 -10.95 22.69 -10.67
N LYS A 227 -11.29 23.43 -11.73
CA LYS A 227 -12.66 23.82 -12.04
C LYS A 227 -13.32 22.83 -12.97
N LYS A 228 -14.62 22.61 -12.80
CA LYS A 228 -15.41 21.79 -13.73
C LYS A 228 -15.48 22.50 -15.07
N LEU A 229 -15.00 21.84 -16.14
CA LEU A 229 -14.96 22.37 -17.51
C LEU A 229 -16.19 21.93 -18.32
N LYS A 230 -16.68 20.71 -18.04
CA LYS A 230 -17.86 20.10 -18.70
C LYS A 230 -18.59 19.19 -17.72
#